data_4bbfc815ecb88c72321521e44ebee4f2
#
_entry.id   4bbfc815ecb88c72321521e44ebee4f2
#
_cell.length_a   1.000
_cell.length_b   1.000
_cell.length_c   1.000
_cell.angle_alpha   90.00
_cell.angle_beta   90.00
_cell.angle_gamma   90.00
#
_symmetry.space_group_name_H-M   'P 1'
#
loop_
_entity.id
_entity.type
_entity.pdbx_description
1 polymer ?
#
loop_
_entity_poly.entity_id
_entity_poly.type
_entity_poly.pdbx_seq_one_letter_code
_entity_poly.pdbx_strand_id
1 'polypeptide(L)'
;ERLVNSQNFFSPYLTQEDLSRLGRNSSLTGLYINYTFPQYGVRYIAINDHFDTIDPNSTDNDIAGIKNWFNEFFAKDTSRKIRAVNKAKGERGVPLTVNVPFGYRKDPEDKTKWVVDEAAALVVKRIFKLCMEGRGPMQIAKLLQEEKVLNPTAYKKREGIKTPSPETADPYHWNTNTVVHILERREYTGCTVNFKTYTNSIWDKKQRENPIENRKIFYNTHPAIISLEVFDKVQEIRQQRHRRTATGKSNMFSGLVFCNDCKQKLYYSTTSYFEKRQDFFICSTHRVNKDKCSGHYIRAV
;
A
#
# COMPACT_ATOMS: atom_id res chain seq x y z
N GLU A 1 -16.69 12.52 12.22
CA GLU A 1 -17.70 12.25 11.15
C GLU A 1 -18.51 10.96 11.36
N ARG A 2 -18.07 9.99 12.17
CA ARG A 2 -18.86 8.78 12.48
C ARG A 2 -19.88 8.96 13.62
N LEU A 3 -19.83 10.04 14.37
CA LEU A 3 -20.73 10.30 15.50
C LEU A 3 -21.97 11.11 15.13
N VAL A 4 -22.09 11.63 13.92
CA VAL A 4 -23.18 12.55 13.53
C VAL A 4 -24.21 11.92 12.59
N ASN A 5 -24.00 10.70 12.05
CA ASN A 5 -24.86 10.13 11.00
C ASN A 5 -25.73 8.92 11.40
N SER A 6 -25.99 8.68 12.69
CA SER A 6 -27.06 7.76 13.09
C SER A 6 -28.19 8.53 13.75
N GLN A 7 -29.23 8.83 12.99
CA GLN A 7 -30.52 9.20 13.53
C GLN A 7 -31.02 8.02 14.40
N ASN A 8 -30.79 8.13 15.71
CA ASN A 8 -31.60 7.62 16.81
C ASN A 8 -30.71 7.39 18.05
N PHE A 9 -31.14 7.99 19.17
CA PHE A 9 -30.52 7.98 20.50
C PHE A 9 -29.26 8.88 20.65
N PHE A 10 -29.48 10.18 20.74
CA PHE A 10 -28.54 11.05 21.42
C PHE A 10 -28.56 10.70 22.91
N SER A 11 -27.54 9.98 23.36
CA SER A 11 -27.24 9.95 24.80
C SER A 11 -26.82 11.39 25.17
N PRO A 12 -27.49 12.05 26.13
CA PRO A 12 -27.15 13.43 26.53
C PRO A 12 -25.78 13.51 27.20
N TYR A 13 -25.07 12.42 27.33
CA TYR A 13 -23.72 12.36 27.91
C TYR A 13 -22.82 11.35 27.15
N LEU A 14 -21.55 11.71 27.07
CA LEU A 14 -20.47 10.88 26.56
C LEU A 14 -19.46 10.62 27.68
N THR A 15 -19.33 9.37 28.11
CA THR A 15 -18.40 8.97 29.16
C THR A 15 -17.21 8.23 28.58
N GLN A 16 -16.00 8.56 28.99
CA GLN A 16 -14.76 7.90 28.62
C GLN A 16 -13.85 7.70 29.85
N GLU A 17 -12.87 6.79 29.73
CA GLU A 17 -11.89 6.57 30.80
C GLU A 17 -11.01 7.80 31.01
N ASP A 18 -10.42 8.33 29.92
CA ASP A 18 -9.47 9.42 29.94
C ASP A 18 -9.78 10.43 28.82
N LEU A 19 -9.33 11.69 28.99
CA LEU A 19 -9.36 12.73 27.95
C LEU A 19 -8.60 12.30 26.68
N SER A 20 -7.56 11.49 26.82
CA SER A 20 -6.78 10.99 25.68
C SER A 20 -7.58 10.09 24.73
N ARG A 21 -8.72 9.53 25.19
CA ARG A 21 -9.64 8.71 24.38
C ARG A 21 -10.49 9.55 23.44
N LEU A 22 -10.81 10.79 23.81
CA LEU A 22 -11.52 11.73 22.93
C LEU A 22 -10.68 12.11 21.71
N GLY A 23 -9.40 12.34 21.91
CA GLY A 23 -8.48 12.65 20.81
C GLY A 23 -7.06 12.96 21.30
N ARG A 24 -6.10 12.85 20.38
CA ARG A 24 -4.69 13.17 20.62
C ARG A 24 -4.30 14.55 20.06
N ASN A 25 -5.21 15.27 19.44
CA ASN A 25 -5.01 16.61 18.93
C ASN A 25 -5.68 17.59 19.88
N SER A 26 -4.88 18.36 20.61
CA SER A 26 -5.35 19.29 21.64
C SER A 26 -6.33 20.33 21.08
N SER A 27 -6.09 20.83 19.87
CA SER A 27 -6.96 21.83 19.22
C SER A 27 -8.34 21.23 18.87
N LEU A 28 -8.40 20.01 18.33
CA LEU A 28 -9.65 19.34 18.00
C LEU A 28 -10.40 18.93 19.27
N THR A 29 -9.71 18.40 20.26
CA THR A 29 -10.29 18.03 21.54
C THR A 29 -10.88 19.27 22.25
N GLY A 30 -10.15 20.38 22.25
CA GLY A 30 -10.64 21.65 22.77
C GLY A 30 -11.85 22.19 22.02
N LEU A 31 -11.87 22.06 20.68
CA LEU A 31 -13.03 22.44 19.87
C LEU A 31 -14.28 21.61 20.24
N TYR A 32 -14.13 20.30 20.42
CA TYR A 32 -15.24 19.45 20.82
C TYR A 32 -15.76 19.81 22.21
N ILE A 33 -14.87 19.94 23.20
CA ILE A 33 -15.23 20.20 24.59
C ILE A 33 -15.84 21.59 24.76
N ASN A 34 -15.23 22.63 24.16
CA ASN A 34 -15.60 24.01 24.43
C ASN A 34 -16.72 24.56 23.54
N TYR A 35 -16.93 23.95 22.36
CA TYR A 35 -17.88 24.43 21.35
C TYR A 35 -18.90 23.38 20.92
N THR A 36 -18.42 22.25 20.42
CA THR A 36 -19.32 21.28 19.78
C THR A 36 -20.25 20.61 20.78
N PHE A 37 -19.74 20.10 21.88
CA PHE A 37 -20.55 19.40 22.89
C PHE A 37 -21.56 20.34 23.57
N PRO A 38 -21.17 21.55 24.00
CA PRO A 38 -22.13 22.55 24.53
C PRO A 38 -23.22 22.92 23.51
N GLN A 39 -22.85 23.10 22.24
CA GLN A 39 -23.80 23.45 21.17
C GLN A 39 -24.90 22.38 20.98
N TYR A 40 -24.53 21.11 21.15
CA TYR A 40 -25.47 20.00 21.02
C TYR A 40 -26.03 19.49 22.37
N GLY A 41 -25.76 20.18 23.47
CA GLY A 41 -26.23 19.80 24.80
C GLY A 41 -25.65 18.47 25.30
N VAL A 42 -24.45 18.09 24.82
CA VAL A 42 -23.78 16.84 25.20
C VAL A 42 -22.87 17.10 26.41
N ARG A 43 -23.13 16.41 27.53
CA ARG A 43 -22.22 16.36 28.68
C ARG A 43 -21.09 15.38 28.40
N TYR A 44 -19.85 15.79 28.55
CA TYR A 44 -18.68 14.94 28.42
C TYR A 44 -18.01 14.69 29.78
N ILE A 45 -17.75 13.41 30.09
CA ILE A 45 -17.16 12.98 31.36
C ILE A 45 -15.93 12.10 31.05
N ALA A 46 -14.77 12.45 31.61
CA ALA A 46 -13.57 11.61 31.63
C ALA A 46 -13.27 11.19 33.07
N ILE A 47 -13.52 9.92 33.38
CA ILE A 47 -13.60 9.39 34.75
C ILE A 47 -12.23 9.53 35.46
N ASN A 48 -11.17 9.00 34.88
CA ASN A 48 -9.84 8.99 35.51
C ASN A 48 -9.20 10.37 35.58
N ASP A 49 -9.62 11.28 34.69
CA ASP A 49 -9.13 12.66 34.67
C ASP A 49 -9.97 13.59 35.56
N HIS A 50 -11.04 13.08 36.21
CA HIS A 50 -12.01 13.84 37.00
C HIS A 50 -12.60 15.05 36.27
N PHE A 51 -12.71 14.93 34.93
CA PHE A 51 -13.18 15.99 34.06
C PHE A 51 -14.67 15.83 33.76
N ASP A 52 -15.44 16.90 33.92
CA ASP A 52 -16.88 16.91 33.67
C ASP A 52 -17.30 18.30 33.14
N THR A 53 -17.91 18.34 31.95
CA THR A 53 -18.37 19.60 31.33
C THR A 53 -19.57 20.24 32.01
N ILE A 54 -20.22 19.55 32.98
CA ILE A 54 -21.36 20.15 33.72
C ILE A 54 -20.90 21.20 34.75
N ASP A 55 -19.69 21.07 35.26
CA ASP A 55 -19.10 22.03 36.20
C ASP A 55 -17.95 22.79 35.53
N PRO A 56 -18.26 23.91 34.86
CA PRO A 56 -17.27 24.72 34.16
C PRO A 56 -16.25 25.42 35.10
N ASN A 57 -16.53 25.49 36.39
CA ASN A 57 -15.65 26.14 37.38
C ASN A 57 -14.80 25.15 38.17
N SER A 58 -14.84 23.87 37.82
CA SER A 58 -13.98 22.87 38.44
C SER A 58 -12.50 23.12 38.10
N THR A 59 -11.64 23.11 39.11
CA THR A 59 -10.17 23.25 38.95
C THR A 59 -9.61 22.14 38.03
N ASP A 60 -10.23 20.96 37.99
CA ASP A 60 -9.85 19.88 37.14
C ASP A 60 -10.14 20.15 35.65
N ASN A 61 -11.17 20.95 35.37
CA ASN A 61 -11.48 21.42 34.02
C ASN A 61 -10.44 22.45 33.51
N ASP A 62 -9.92 23.30 34.39
CA ASP A 62 -8.85 24.25 34.03
C ASP A 62 -7.56 23.52 33.61
N ILE A 63 -7.27 22.38 34.24
CA ILE A 63 -6.08 21.56 33.94
C ILE A 63 -6.26 20.70 32.67
N ALA A 64 -7.49 20.49 32.22
CA ALA A 64 -7.78 19.65 31.06
C ALA A 64 -7.06 20.11 29.78
N GLY A 65 -6.97 21.44 29.58
CA GLY A 65 -6.21 22.01 28.47
C GLY A 65 -4.73 21.61 28.47
N ILE A 66 -4.14 21.64 29.67
CA ILE A 66 -2.72 21.27 29.90
C ILE A 66 -2.55 19.75 29.68
N LYS A 67 -3.45 18.89 30.21
CA LYS A 67 -3.43 17.45 30.01
C LYS A 67 -3.53 17.10 28.52
N ASN A 68 -4.42 17.73 27.76
CA ASN A 68 -4.56 17.55 26.33
C ASN A 68 -3.28 17.95 25.56
N TRP A 69 -2.66 19.07 25.94
CA TRP A 69 -1.39 19.49 25.35
C TRP A 69 -0.26 18.46 25.62
N PHE A 70 -0.15 17.96 26.84
CA PHE A 70 0.81 16.91 27.19
C PHE A 70 0.58 15.63 26.36
N ASN A 71 -0.65 15.18 26.21
CA ASN A 71 -1.00 14.01 25.40
C ASN A 71 -0.55 14.19 23.94
N GLU A 72 -0.76 15.38 23.38
CA GLU A 72 -0.27 15.72 22.04
C GLU A 72 1.25 15.77 21.98
N PHE A 73 1.89 16.39 22.95
CA PHE A 73 3.35 16.50 23.05
C PHE A 73 4.00 15.12 23.10
N PHE A 74 3.54 14.20 23.95
CA PHE A 74 4.03 12.84 24.04
C PHE A 74 3.84 12.07 22.72
N ALA A 75 2.72 12.21 22.04
CA ALA A 75 2.49 11.61 20.76
C ALA A 75 3.49 12.11 19.69
N LYS A 76 3.74 13.41 19.65
CA LYS A 76 4.72 14.03 18.75
C LYS A 76 6.17 13.59 19.08
N ASP A 77 6.54 13.61 20.35
CA ASP A 77 7.88 13.19 20.80
C ASP A 77 8.16 11.74 20.50
N THR A 78 7.23 10.83 20.82
CA THR A 78 7.31 9.41 20.48
C THR A 78 7.45 9.21 18.97
N SER A 79 6.65 9.92 18.17
CA SER A 79 6.76 9.84 16.71
C SER A 79 8.11 10.30 16.19
N ARG A 80 8.68 11.40 16.75
CA ARG A 80 10.03 11.88 16.39
C ARG A 80 11.10 10.84 16.71
N LYS A 81 11.05 10.26 17.92
CA LYS A 81 11.97 9.21 18.35
C LYS A 81 11.92 7.97 17.44
N ILE A 82 10.71 7.48 17.13
CA ILE A 82 10.53 6.34 16.22
C ILE A 82 11.09 6.66 14.82
N ARG A 83 10.80 7.86 14.29
CA ARG A 83 11.32 8.28 12.98
C ARG A 83 12.83 8.38 12.97
N ALA A 84 13.45 8.93 14.02
CA ALA A 84 14.90 9.02 14.15
C ALA A 84 15.55 7.63 14.17
N VAL A 85 15.02 6.69 14.96
CA VAL A 85 15.49 5.31 15.03
C VAL A 85 15.33 4.60 13.68
N ASN A 86 14.16 4.74 13.03
CA ASN A 86 13.92 4.13 11.71
C ASN A 86 14.83 4.74 10.63
N LYS A 87 15.09 6.05 10.69
CA LYS A 87 16.03 6.71 9.79
C LYS A 87 17.44 6.14 9.99
N ALA A 88 17.93 6.09 11.22
CA ALA A 88 19.26 5.56 11.54
C ALA A 88 19.41 4.08 11.15
N LYS A 89 18.40 3.24 11.38
CA LYS A 89 18.38 1.83 10.93
C LYS A 89 18.38 1.73 9.41
N GLY A 90 17.50 2.48 8.77
CA GLY A 90 17.36 2.46 7.31
C GLY A 90 18.60 2.96 6.58
N GLU A 91 19.32 3.93 7.15
CA GLU A 91 20.59 4.44 6.61
C GLU A 91 21.76 3.45 6.76
N ARG A 92 21.68 2.53 7.72
CA ARG A 92 22.62 1.42 7.90
C ARG A 92 22.30 0.17 7.08
N GLY A 93 21.23 0.20 6.25
CA GLY A 93 20.83 -0.93 5.42
C GLY A 93 20.02 -2.00 6.14
N VAL A 94 19.66 -1.80 7.40
CA VAL A 94 18.77 -2.73 8.12
C VAL A 94 17.37 -2.63 7.51
N PRO A 95 16.73 -3.78 7.16
CA PRO A 95 15.39 -3.76 6.60
C PRO A 95 14.38 -3.11 7.56
N LEU A 96 13.64 -2.10 7.08
CA LEU A 96 12.61 -1.42 7.86
C LEU A 96 11.28 -2.15 7.86
N THR A 97 11.11 -3.18 7.03
CA THR A 97 9.89 -3.96 6.93
C THR A 97 9.76 -4.94 8.09
N VAL A 98 8.61 -4.91 8.76
CA VAL A 98 8.29 -5.86 9.84
C VAL A 98 8.09 -7.27 9.27
N ASN A 99 7.43 -7.36 8.11
CA ASN A 99 7.11 -8.62 7.46
C ASN A 99 8.11 -8.93 6.35
N VAL A 100 8.71 -10.10 6.43
CA VAL A 100 9.62 -10.61 5.39
C VAL A 100 8.84 -10.96 4.13
N PRO A 101 9.37 -10.66 2.91
CA PRO A 101 8.76 -11.09 1.65
C PRO A 101 8.54 -12.61 1.60
N PHE A 102 7.51 -13.03 0.87
CA PHE A 102 7.30 -14.46 0.59
C PHE A 102 8.52 -15.02 -0.15
N GLY A 103 9.02 -16.19 0.24
CA GLY A 103 10.30 -16.74 -0.25
C GLY A 103 11.47 -16.54 0.71
N TYR A 104 11.28 -15.69 1.71
CA TYR A 104 12.25 -15.48 2.80
C TYR A 104 11.61 -15.68 4.16
N ARG A 105 12.43 -15.98 5.15
CA ARG A 105 12.10 -15.98 6.58
C ARG A 105 13.17 -15.22 7.36
N LYS A 106 12.83 -14.80 8.57
CA LYS A 106 13.83 -14.20 9.48
C LYS A 106 14.78 -15.26 9.96
N ASP A 107 16.05 -14.90 10.08
CA ASP A 107 17.04 -15.72 10.72
C ASP A 107 16.63 -15.95 12.20
N PRO A 108 16.70 -17.20 12.71
CA PRO A 108 16.40 -17.50 14.11
C PRO A 108 17.32 -16.76 15.10
N GLU A 109 18.59 -16.59 14.77
CA GLU A 109 19.60 -15.95 15.61
C GLU A 109 19.57 -14.43 15.46
N ASP A 110 19.45 -13.92 14.23
CA ASP A 110 19.43 -12.48 13.94
C ASP A 110 18.18 -12.07 13.16
N LYS A 111 17.15 -11.62 13.87
CA LYS A 111 15.86 -11.20 13.27
C LYS A 111 15.99 -10.03 12.30
N THR A 112 17.14 -9.40 12.17
CA THR A 112 17.41 -8.34 11.18
C THR A 112 17.82 -8.91 9.83
N LYS A 113 18.28 -10.16 9.78
CA LYS A 113 18.69 -10.86 8.57
C LYS A 113 17.57 -11.72 7.99
N TRP A 114 17.65 -11.91 6.69
CA TRP A 114 16.72 -12.77 5.95
C TRP A 114 17.47 -13.99 5.42
N VAL A 115 16.86 -15.14 5.60
CA VAL A 115 17.31 -16.42 5.05
C VAL A 115 16.28 -16.91 4.03
N VAL A 116 16.72 -17.66 3.03
CA VAL A 116 15.85 -18.22 2.00
C VAL A 116 14.99 -19.33 2.61
N ASP A 117 13.70 -19.27 2.33
CA ASP A 117 12.76 -20.36 2.55
C ASP A 117 12.64 -21.13 1.23
N GLU A 118 13.33 -22.27 1.13
CA GLU A 118 13.48 -22.99 -0.13
C GLU A 118 12.15 -23.34 -0.78
N ALA A 119 11.17 -23.82 -0.01
CA ALA A 119 9.86 -24.19 -0.53
C ALA A 119 9.10 -22.97 -1.12
N ALA A 120 9.10 -21.87 -0.41
CA ALA A 120 8.47 -20.61 -0.87
C ALA A 120 9.28 -19.97 -2.01
N ALA A 121 10.61 -20.07 -1.99
CA ALA A 121 11.49 -19.55 -3.03
C ALA A 121 11.29 -20.24 -4.37
N LEU A 122 11.00 -21.53 -4.38
CA LEU A 122 10.65 -22.28 -5.61
C LEU A 122 9.41 -21.68 -6.29
N VAL A 123 8.41 -21.30 -5.50
CA VAL A 123 7.19 -20.65 -6.03
C VAL A 123 7.53 -19.29 -6.62
N VAL A 124 8.38 -18.50 -5.93
CA VAL A 124 8.83 -17.19 -6.44
C VAL A 124 9.58 -17.37 -7.77
N LYS A 125 10.56 -18.27 -7.85
CA LYS A 125 11.31 -18.57 -9.08
C LYS A 125 10.36 -18.97 -10.23
N ARG A 126 9.35 -19.79 -9.93
CA ARG A 126 8.34 -20.19 -10.91
C ARG A 126 7.52 -19.02 -11.42
N ILE A 127 7.09 -18.10 -10.56
CA ILE A 127 6.34 -16.89 -10.95
C ILE A 127 7.17 -16.05 -11.94
N PHE A 128 8.46 -15.84 -11.65
CA PHE A 128 9.36 -15.12 -12.56
C PHE A 128 9.55 -15.85 -13.89
N LYS A 129 9.74 -17.17 -13.86
CA LYS A 129 9.85 -17.99 -15.08
C LYS A 129 8.59 -17.89 -15.96
N LEU A 130 7.39 -18.05 -15.39
CA LEU A 130 6.13 -17.92 -16.10
C LEU A 130 5.95 -16.52 -16.72
N CYS A 131 6.42 -15.47 -16.02
CA CYS A 131 6.40 -14.12 -16.57
C CYS A 131 7.35 -13.96 -17.76
N MET A 132 8.55 -14.55 -17.72
CA MET A 132 9.48 -14.59 -18.85
C MET A 132 8.92 -15.35 -20.05
N GLU A 133 8.12 -16.40 -19.82
CA GLU A 133 7.37 -17.14 -20.85
C GLU A 133 6.20 -16.33 -21.43
N GLY A 134 6.02 -15.06 -21.03
CA GLY A 134 4.99 -14.15 -21.55
C GLY A 134 3.63 -14.26 -20.86
N ARG A 135 3.49 -15.03 -19.76
CA ARG A 135 2.23 -15.09 -19.00
C ARG A 135 2.00 -13.83 -18.17
N GLY A 136 0.74 -13.41 -18.07
CA GLY A 136 0.37 -12.27 -17.27
C GLY A 136 0.11 -12.59 -15.79
N PRO A 137 0.16 -11.57 -14.91
CA PRO A 137 -0.09 -11.80 -13.49
C PRO A 137 -1.40 -12.53 -13.20
N MET A 138 -2.47 -12.23 -13.92
CA MET A 138 -3.76 -12.93 -13.80
C MET A 138 -3.68 -14.39 -14.26
N GLN A 139 -2.97 -14.66 -15.38
CA GLN A 139 -2.79 -16.01 -15.88
C GLN A 139 -1.90 -16.84 -14.95
N ILE A 140 -0.86 -16.22 -14.39
CA ILE A 140 0.01 -16.85 -13.38
C ILE A 140 -0.79 -17.18 -12.12
N ALA A 141 -1.59 -16.24 -11.62
CA ALA A 141 -2.43 -16.44 -10.44
C ALA A 141 -3.41 -17.61 -10.64
N LYS A 142 -4.07 -17.66 -11.81
CA LYS A 142 -5.00 -18.75 -12.17
C LYS A 142 -4.28 -20.11 -12.24
N LEU A 143 -3.11 -20.16 -12.86
CA LEU A 143 -2.32 -21.40 -12.97
C LEU A 143 -1.90 -21.92 -11.59
N LEU A 144 -1.41 -21.04 -10.71
CA LEU A 144 -1.02 -21.41 -9.34
C LEU A 144 -2.22 -21.92 -8.52
N GLN A 145 -3.40 -21.36 -8.75
CA GLN A 145 -4.65 -21.80 -8.12
C GLN A 145 -5.08 -23.18 -8.64
N GLU A 146 -5.05 -23.42 -9.95
CA GLU A 146 -5.36 -24.71 -10.58
C GLU A 146 -4.42 -25.82 -10.08
N GLU A 147 -3.15 -25.51 -9.86
CA GLU A 147 -2.14 -26.42 -9.34
C GLU A 147 -2.19 -26.57 -7.81
N LYS A 148 -3.16 -25.94 -7.14
CA LYS A 148 -3.30 -25.96 -5.67
C LYS A 148 -2.03 -25.56 -4.92
N VAL A 149 -1.34 -24.53 -5.41
CA VAL A 149 -0.21 -23.92 -4.72
C VAL A 149 -0.76 -22.99 -3.63
N LEU A 150 -0.31 -23.14 -2.39
CA LEU A 150 -0.74 -22.26 -1.27
C LEU A 150 -0.37 -20.81 -1.55
N ASN A 151 -1.32 -19.90 -1.33
CA ASN A 151 -1.03 -18.48 -1.37
C ASN A 151 -0.10 -18.06 -0.21
N PRO A 152 0.60 -16.91 -0.29
CA PRO A 152 1.57 -16.48 0.72
C PRO A 152 1.02 -16.40 2.14
N THR A 153 -0.26 -16.04 2.31
CA THR A 153 -0.90 -15.93 3.64
C THR A 153 -1.15 -17.32 4.23
N ALA A 154 -1.74 -18.22 3.44
CA ALA A 154 -2.01 -19.59 3.87
C ALA A 154 -0.70 -20.37 4.15
N TYR A 155 0.32 -20.17 3.29
CA TYR A 155 1.65 -20.75 3.51
C TYR A 155 2.26 -20.30 4.84
N LYS A 156 2.30 -18.99 5.10
CA LYS A 156 2.85 -18.46 6.35
C LYS A 156 2.10 -18.97 7.59
N LYS A 157 0.78 -19.10 7.51
CA LYS A 157 -0.03 -19.65 8.61
C LYS A 157 0.28 -21.12 8.86
N ARG A 158 0.41 -21.91 7.78
CA ARG A 158 0.82 -23.32 7.90
C ARG A 158 2.17 -23.47 8.60
N GLU A 159 3.12 -22.57 8.32
CA GLU A 159 4.44 -22.54 8.97
C GLU A 159 4.42 -21.87 10.36
N GLY A 160 3.23 -21.57 10.92
CA GLY A 160 3.11 -20.96 12.27
C GLY A 160 3.53 -19.49 12.33
N ILE A 161 3.74 -18.83 11.19
CA ILE A 161 4.16 -17.42 11.15
C ILE A 161 2.93 -16.53 11.34
N LYS A 162 2.92 -15.70 12.40
CA LYS A 162 1.84 -14.75 12.66
C LYS A 162 1.71 -13.74 11.51
N THR A 163 0.53 -13.66 10.92
CA THR A 163 0.20 -12.67 9.88
C THR A 163 -0.99 -11.83 10.34
N PRO A 164 -1.00 -10.50 10.06
CA PRO A 164 -2.13 -9.64 10.41
C PRO A 164 -3.37 -9.91 9.54
N SER A 165 -3.20 -10.60 8.41
CA SER A 165 -4.30 -10.89 7.48
C SER A 165 -5.23 -11.96 8.04
N PRO A 166 -6.56 -11.78 7.89
CA PRO A 166 -7.54 -12.80 8.27
C PRO A 166 -7.31 -14.08 7.45
N GLU A 167 -7.94 -15.15 7.91
CA GLU A 167 -7.91 -16.41 7.18
C GLU A 167 -8.67 -16.29 5.86
N THR A 168 -8.06 -16.75 4.77
CA THR A 168 -8.73 -16.77 3.48
C THR A 168 -9.61 -18.03 3.39
N ALA A 169 -10.85 -17.90 2.92
CA ALA A 169 -11.77 -19.02 2.74
C ALA A 169 -11.17 -20.09 1.80
N ASP A 170 -10.38 -19.67 0.81
CA ASP A 170 -9.64 -20.58 -0.11
C ASP A 170 -8.13 -20.32 0.04
N PRO A 171 -7.37 -21.30 0.59
CA PRO A 171 -5.92 -21.19 0.75
C PRO A 171 -5.15 -21.22 -0.56
N TYR A 172 -5.77 -21.64 -1.66
CA TYR A 172 -5.17 -21.73 -3.00
C TYR A 172 -5.53 -20.53 -3.88
N HIS A 173 -6.42 -19.66 -3.41
CA HIS A 173 -6.78 -18.46 -4.18
C HIS A 173 -5.62 -17.45 -4.23
N TRP A 174 -5.08 -17.24 -5.43
CA TRP A 174 -4.04 -16.27 -5.72
C TRP A 174 -4.65 -14.98 -6.27
N ASN A 175 -4.49 -13.89 -5.54
CA ASN A 175 -4.87 -12.57 -6.04
C ASN A 175 -3.83 -12.09 -7.08
N THR A 176 -4.30 -11.53 -8.20
CA THR A 176 -3.46 -10.93 -9.24
C THR A 176 -2.47 -9.91 -8.68
N ASN A 177 -2.90 -9.06 -7.73
CA ASN A 177 -2.05 -8.06 -7.10
C ASN A 177 -0.91 -8.69 -6.29
N THR A 178 -1.12 -9.86 -5.68
CA THR A 178 -0.07 -10.60 -4.98
C THR A 178 1.06 -10.99 -5.94
N VAL A 179 0.70 -11.49 -7.13
CA VAL A 179 1.67 -11.83 -8.18
C VAL A 179 2.37 -10.56 -8.68
N VAL A 180 1.64 -9.47 -8.90
CA VAL A 180 2.22 -8.17 -9.30
C VAL A 180 3.26 -7.71 -8.28
N HIS A 181 2.91 -7.71 -6.99
CA HIS A 181 3.81 -7.30 -5.92
C HIS A 181 5.05 -8.20 -5.80
N ILE A 182 4.92 -9.51 -6.07
CA ILE A 182 6.08 -10.42 -6.12
C ILE A 182 7.00 -10.01 -7.27
N LEU A 183 6.47 -9.81 -8.48
CA LEU A 183 7.26 -9.46 -9.66
C LEU A 183 7.92 -8.07 -9.58
N GLU A 184 7.37 -7.13 -8.81
CA GLU A 184 7.90 -5.77 -8.61
C GLU A 184 8.95 -5.66 -7.51
N ARG A 185 9.07 -6.69 -6.69
CA ARG A 185 9.86 -6.62 -5.48
C ARG A 185 11.34 -6.88 -5.76
N ARG A 186 12.12 -5.81 -5.84
CA ARG A 186 13.57 -5.87 -6.12
C ARG A 186 14.36 -6.63 -5.04
N GLU A 187 13.84 -6.76 -3.83
CA GLU A 187 14.48 -7.48 -2.75
C GLU A 187 14.78 -8.94 -3.08
N TYR A 188 14.10 -9.54 -4.05
CA TYR A 188 14.42 -10.89 -4.53
C TYR A 188 15.80 -11.00 -5.18
N THR A 189 16.43 -9.87 -5.55
CA THR A 189 17.81 -9.84 -6.07
C THR A 189 18.86 -9.73 -4.97
N GLY A 190 18.50 -9.95 -3.70
CA GLY A 190 19.43 -9.88 -2.56
C GLY A 190 19.71 -8.46 -2.07
N CYS A 191 18.91 -7.48 -2.46
CA CYS A 191 19.05 -6.10 -2.02
C CYS A 191 17.99 -5.71 -1.00
N THR A 192 18.31 -4.80 -0.11
CA THR A 192 17.33 -4.14 0.78
C THR A 192 16.97 -2.77 0.19
N VAL A 193 15.67 -2.50 0.04
CA VAL A 193 15.17 -1.20 -0.41
C VAL A 193 14.43 -0.53 0.73
N ASN A 194 15.03 0.50 1.30
CA ASN A 194 14.46 1.28 2.40
C ASN A 194 13.84 2.60 1.90
N PHE A 195 13.00 3.20 2.74
CA PHE A 195 12.32 4.48 2.48
C PHE A 195 11.43 4.47 1.23
N LYS A 196 10.74 3.36 0.95
CA LYS A 196 9.79 3.26 -0.18
C LYS A 196 8.60 4.19 -0.03
N THR A 197 8.15 4.42 1.19
CA THR A 197 6.99 5.25 1.51
C THR A 197 7.31 6.23 2.62
N TYR A 198 6.57 7.33 2.68
CA TYR A 198 6.62 8.31 3.75
C TYR A 198 5.24 8.80 4.14
N THR A 199 5.14 9.39 5.33
CA THR A 199 3.95 10.10 5.82
C THR A 199 4.36 11.52 6.19
N ASN A 200 3.52 12.51 5.85
CA ASN A 200 3.85 13.93 6.08
C ASN A 200 3.87 14.29 7.57
N SER A 201 2.90 13.79 8.33
CA SER A 201 2.76 14.12 9.75
C SER A 201 2.18 12.97 10.55
N ILE A 202 2.14 13.10 11.86
CA ILE A 202 1.49 12.14 12.76
C ILE A 202 -0.03 12.10 12.59
N TRP A 203 -0.61 13.19 12.06
CA TRP A 203 -2.04 13.34 11.83
C TRP A 203 -2.48 12.89 10.44
N ASP A 204 -1.56 12.92 9.47
CA ASP A 204 -1.79 12.44 8.12
C ASP A 204 -1.34 10.99 7.99
N LYS A 205 -2.25 10.05 8.24
CA LYS A 205 -1.99 8.60 8.16
C LYS A 205 -1.81 8.10 6.74
N LYS A 206 -2.02 8.94 5.71
CA LYS A 206 -1.89 8.54 4.32
C LYS A 206 -0.43 8.31 3.98
N GLN A 207 -0.10 7.07 3.66
CA GLN A 207 1.20 6.72 3.09
C GLN A 207 1.28 7.18 1.65
N ARG A 208 2.39 7.80 1.29
CA ARG A 208 2.73 8.22 -0.07
C ARG A 208 3.98 7.50 -0.53
N GLU A 209 4.05 7.18 -1.81
CA GLU A 209 5.27 6.63 -2.38
C GLU A 209 6.38 7.67 -2.39
N ASN A 210 7.56 7.24 -2.00
CA ASN A 210 8.75 8.07 -2.08
C ASN A 210 9.33 7.98 -3.49
N PRO A 211 9.71 9.09 -4.14
CA PRO A 211 10.43 9.07 -5.40
C PRO A 211 11.63 8.12 -5.35
N ILE A 212 11.95 7.51 -6.48
CA ILE A 212 13.03 6.49 -6.55
C ILE A 212 14.36 7.05 -6.06
N GLU A 213 14.64 8.32 -6.34
CA GLU A 213 15.84 9.06 -5.92
C GLU A 213 16.02 9.14 -4.41
N ASN A 214 14.91 9.17 -3.67
CA ASN A 214 14.91 9.24 -2.19
C ASN A 214 14.90 7.85 -1.53
N ARG A 215 14.81 6.76 -2.31
CA ARG A 215 14.90 5.40 -1.80
C ARG A 215 16.37 5.02 -1.64
N LYS A 216 16.70 4.33 -0.55
CA LYS A 216 18.06 3.80 -0.36
C LYS A 216 18.07 2.32 -0.68
N ILE A 217 18.98 1.91 -1.57
CA ILE A 217 19.17 0.52 -1.99
C ILE A 217 20.52 0.05 -1.49
N PHE A 218 20.52 -1.06 -0.76
CA PHE A 218 21.71 -1.72 -0.24
C PHE A 218 21.81 -3.08 -0.92
N TYR A 219 22.90 -3.33 -1.60
CA TYR A 219 23.12 -4.58 -2.32
C TYR A 219 23.73 -5.66 -1.41
N ASN A 220 23.53 -6.93 -1.78
CA ASN A 220 24.11 -8.09 -1.09
C ASN A 220 23.81 -8.15 0.42
N THR A 221 22.61 -7.75 0.82
CA THR A 221 22.19 -7.77 2.24
C THR A 221 21.66 -9.12 2.68
N HIS A 222 21.24 -9.97 1.72
CA HIS A 222 20.72 -11.33 1.95
C HIS A 222 20.87 -12.17 0.66
N PRO A 223 20.77 -13.50 0.74
CA PRO A 223 20.88 -14.36 -0.44
C PRO A 223 19.79 -14.03 -1.47
N ALA A 224 20.19 -13.91 -2.73
CA ALA A 224 19.27 -13.65 -3.85
C ALA A 224 18.47 -14.91 -4.21
N ILE A 225 17.17 -14.78 -4.43
CA ILE A 225 16.31 -15.84 -5.01
C ILE A 225 16.33 -15.75 -6.54
N ILE A 226 16.39 -14.53 -7.08
CA ILE A 226 16.36 -14.22 -8.51
C ILE A 226 17.60 -13.41 -8.86
N SER A 227 18.26 -13.70 -10.00
CA SER A 227 19.35 -12.86 -10.49
C SER A 227 18.85 -11.49 -10.93
N LEU A 228 19.72 -10.48 -10.86
CA LEU A 228 19.38 -9.11 -11.29
C LEU A 228 18.96 -9.08 -12.77
N GLU A 229 19.66 -9.82 -13.62
CA GLU A 229 19.35 -9.93 -15.04
C GLU A 229 17.94 -10.44 -15.32
N VAL A 230 17.52 -11.50 -14.62
CA VAL A 230 16.15 -12.05 -14.74
C VAL A 230 15.12 -11.04 -14.23
N PHE A 231 15.41 -10.35 -13.13
CA PHE A 231 14.53 -9.32 -12.60
C PHE A 231 14.34 -8.18 -13.61
N ASP A 232 15.41 -7.61 -14.13
CA ASP A 232 15.37 -6.49 -15.07
C ASP A 232 14.65 -6.88 -16.36
N LYS A 233 14.93 -8.07 -16.92
CA LYS A 233 14.23 -8.60 -18.08
C LYS A 233 12.72 -8.76 -17.85
N VAL A 234 12.32 -9.20 -16.68
CA VAL A 234 10.89 -9.27 -16.29
C VAL A 234 10.26 -7.87 -16.22
N GLN A 235 10.98 -6.85 -15.70
CA GLN A 235 10.46 -5.49 -15.72
C GLN A 235 10.29 -4.96 -17.15
N GLU A 236 11.23 -5.20 -18.05
CA GLU A 236 11.12 -4.83 -19.47
C GLU A 236 9.89 -5.48 -20.13
N ILE A 237 9.72 -6.80 -19.98
CA ILE A 237 8.56 -7.52 -20.51
C ILE A 237 7.25 -6.92 -19.98
N ARG A 238 7.20 -6.59 -18.69
CA ARG A 238 6.01 -6.00 -18.07
C ARG A 238 5.71 -4.59 -18.57
N GLN A 239 6.74 -3.78 -18.81
CA GLN A 239 6.60 -2.42 -19.36
C GLN A 239 6.16 -2.44 -20.83
N GLN A 240 6.65 -3.39 -21.61
CA GLN A 240 6.31 -3.55 -23.02
C GLN A 240 4.94 -4.21 -23.23
N ARG A 241 4.36 -4.80 -22.20
CA ARG A 241 3.13 -5.53 -22.30
C ARG A 241 1.95 -4.65 -22.69
N HIS A 242 1.23 -5.03 -23.72
CA HIS A 242 -0.01 -4.39 -24.16
C HIS A 242 -1.23 -5.26 -23.84
N ARG A 243 -2.38 -4.63 -23.63
CA ARG A 243 -3.64 -5.36 -23.45
C ARG A 243 -4.01 -6.05 -24.77
N ARG A 244 -4.43 -7.31 -24.69
CA ARG A 244 -5.11 -7.95 -25.81
C ARG A 244 -6.44 -7.23 -26.04
N THR A 245 -6.80 -7.03 -27.31
CA THR A 245 -8.13 -6.50 -27.66
C THR A 245 -9.20 -7.53 -27.31
N ALA A 246 -10.44 -7.08 -27.09
CA ALA A 246 -11.59 -7.98 -26.82
C ALA A 246 -11.80 -9.01 -27.95
N THR A 247 -11.46 -8.64 -29.18
CA THR A 247 -11.57 -9.49 -30.36
C THR A 247 -10.38 -10.46 -30.56
N GLY A 248 -9.35 -10.39 -29.72
CA GLY A 248 -8.11 -11.14 -29.88
C GLY A 248 -7.22 -10.66 -31.04
N LYS A 249 -7.69 -9.70 -31.86
CA LYS A 249 -6.87 -9.09 -32.92
C LYS A 249 -5.69 -8.34 -32.29
N SER A 250 -4.51 -8.49 -32.85
CA SER A 250 -3.29 -7.76 -32.48
C SER A 250 -2.71 -7.08 -33.70
N ASN A 251 -2.06 -5.94 -33.50
CA ASN A 251 -1.29 -5.26 -34.55
C ASN A 251 0.19 -5.28 -34.13
N MET A 252 1.10 -5.43 -35.11
CA MET A 252 2.53 -5.54 -34.85
C MET A 252 3.12 -4.30 -34.13
N PHE A 253 2.47 -3.13 -34.29
CA PHE A 253 2.87 -1.88 -33.64
C PHE A 253 2.25 -1.70 -32.26
N SER A 254 1.43 -2.63 -31.77
CA SER A 254 0.82 -2.54 -30.45
C SER A 254 1.88 -2.49 -29.36
N GLY A 255 1.87 -1.41 -28.56
CA GLY A 255 2.85 -1.18 -27.50
C GLY A 255 4.12 -0.42 -27.92
N LEU A 256 4.32 -0.20 -29.22
CA LEU A 256 5.48 0.50 -29.79
C LEU A 256 5.17 1.96 -30.18
N VAL A 257 3.90 2.32 -30.29
CA VAL A 257 3.48 3.67 -30.71
C VAL A 257 3.16 4.52 -29.48
N PHE A 258 3.70 5.73 -29.44
CA PHE A 258 3.55 6.67 -28.33
C PHE A 258 2.95 8.00 -28.83
N CYS A 259 2.18 8.64 -27.95
CA CYS A 259 1.66 9.98 -28.20
C CYS A 259 2.80 10.99 -28.19
N ASN A 260 2.85 11.88 -29.19
CA ASN A 260 3.92 12.90 -29.24
C ASN A 260 3.79 13.93 -28.13
N ASP A 261 2.59 14.24 -27.67
CA ASP A 261 2.34 15.26 -26.65
C ASP A 261 2.58 14.73 -25.23
N CYS A 262 1.82 13.71 -24.82
CA CYS A 262 1.88 13.20 -23.46
C CYS A 262 2.87 12.03 -23.26
N LYS A 263 3.55 11.59 -24.31
CA LYS A 263 4.52 10.48 -24.32
C LYS A 263 3.97 9.13 -23.82
N GLN A 264 2.67 9.03 -23.61
CA GLN A 264 2.01 7.78 -23.21
C GLN A 264 1.74 6.89 -24.43
N LYS A 265 1.65 5.58 -24.20
CA LYS A 265 1.39 4.58 -25.27
C LYS A 265 0.03 4.83 -25.91
N LEU A 266 -0.02 4.67 -27.23
CA LEU A 266 -1.27 4.57 -27.96
C LEU A 266 -1.82 3.15 -27.89
N TYR A 267 -3.12 3.02 -27.64
CA TYR A 267 -3.79 1.72 -27.60
C TYR A 267 -4.43 1.39 -28.94
N TYR A 268 -4.18 0.17 -29.41
CA TYR A 268 -4.85 -0.39 -30.57
C TYR A 268 -6.33 -0.60 -30.26
N SER A 269 -7.19 0.04 -31.03
CA SER A 269 -8.65 -0.03 -30.93
C SER A 269 -9.21 -0.74 -32.14
N THR A 270 -9.91 -1.85 -31.90
CA THR A 270 -10.58 -2.66 -32.89
C THR A 270 -11.85 -3.25 -32.34
N THR A 271 -12.82 -3.52 -33.19
CA THR A 271 -14.05 -4.23 -32.85
C THR A 271 -14.30 -5.38 -33.84
N SER A 272 -15.24 -6.26 -33.52
CA SER A 272 -15.64 -7.35 -34.41
C SER A 272 -16.24 -6.84 -35.73
N TYR A 273 -16.83 -5.64 -35.70
CA TYR A 273 -17.50 -5.00 -36.85
C TYR A 273 -16.56 -4.14 -37.70
N PHE A 274 -15.34 -3.86 -37.22
CA PHE A 274 -14.38 -3.04 -37.98
C PHE A 274 -13.73 -3.87 -39.10
N GLU A 275 -13.73 -3.32 -40.31
CA GLU A 275 -12.78 -3.73 -41.34
C GLU A 275 -11.37 -3.38 -40.93
N LYS A 276 -10.34 -4.09 -41.47
CA LYS A 276 -8.91 -3.82 -41.12
C LYS A 276 -8.54 -2.34 -41.27
N ARG A 277 -9.06 -1.65 -42.29
CA ARG A 277 -8.83 -0.23 -42.55
C ARG A 277 -9.44 0.72 -41.50
N GLN A 278 -10.35 0.25 -40.66
CA GLN A 278 -11.02 1.04 -39.63
C GLN A 278 -10.36 0.90 -38.25
N ASP A 279 -9.44 -0.06 -38.12
CA ASP A 279 -8.66 -0.20 -36.89
C ASP A 279 -7.71 0.99 -36.71
N PHE A 280 -7.53 1.44 -35.45
CA PHE A 280 -6.72 2.61 -35.16
C PHE A 280 -6.04 2.53 -33.81
N PHE A 281 -5.00 3.36 -33.62
CA PHE A 281 -4.36 3.59 -32.34
C PHE A 281 -4.86 4.91 -31.75
N ILE A 282 -5.22 4.92 -30.48
CA ILE A 282 -5.72 6.09 -29.73
C ILE A 282 -4.89 6.36 -28.50
N CYS A 283 -4.66 7.64 -28.17
CA CYS A 283 -3.94 8.06 -26.98
C CYS A 283 -4.66 7.61 -25.71
N SER A 284 -3.95 6.91 -24.83
CA SER A 284 -4.49 6.41 -23.56
C SER A 284 -4.92 7.53 -22.62
N THR A 285 -4.14 8.61 -22.57
CA THR A 285 -4.43 9.78 -21.70
C THR A 285 -5.69 10.49 -22.16
N HIS A 286 -5.83 10.74 -23.45
CA HIS A 286 -7.06 11.37 -24.01
C HIS A 286 -8.29 10.52 -23.81
N ARG A 287 -8.17 9.20 -23.94
CA ARG A 287 -9.28 8.27 -23.71
C ARG A 287 -9.83 8.30 -22.28
N VAL A 288 -8.95 8.53 -21.29
CA VAL A 288 -9.32 8.59 -19.87
C VAL A 288 -9.72 9.98 -19.44
N ASN A 289 -8.99 11.01 -19.93
CA ASN A 289 -9.26 12.41 -19.61
C ASN A 289 -8.91 13.28 -20.82
N LYS A 290 -9.95 13.84 -21.44
CA LYS A 290 -9.85 14.64 -22.66
C LYS A 290 -9.10 15.96 -22.46
N ASP A 291 -9.07 16.48 -21.23
CA ASP A 291 -8.43 17.77 -20.92
C ASP A 291 -6.89 17.66 -20.80
N LYS A 292 -6.37 16.44 -20.58
CA LYS A 292 -4.95 16.21 -20.35
C LYS A 292 -4.12 15.98 -21.61
N CYS A 293 -4.74 15.70 -22.73
CA CYS A 293 -4.06 15.50 -24.00
C CYS A 293 -5.03 15.72 -25.15
N SER A 294 -4.58 16.38 -26.22
CA SER A 294 -5.30 16.48 -27.49
C SER A 294 -5.50 15.09 -28.11
N GLY A 295 -6.66 14.86 -28.73
CA GLY A 295 -7.06 13.55 -29.23
C GLY A 295 -6.26 13.11 -30.45
N HIS A 296 -5.17 12.38 -30.24
CA HIS A 296 -4.41 11.79 -31.34
C HIS A 296 -4.88 10.37 -31.61
N TYR A 297 -5.13 10.08 -32.87
CA TYR A 297 -5.32 8.72 -33.35
C TYR A 297 -4.58 8.51 -34.66
N ILE A 298 -4.13 7.28 -34.89
CA ILE A 298 -3.42 6.88 -36.10
C ILE A 298 -4.13 5.63 -36.62
N ARG A 299 -4.49 5.62 -37.90
CA ARG A 299 -5.07 4.42 -38.54
C ARG A 299 -4.03 3.31 -38.59
N ALA A 300 -4.46 2.12 -38.24
CA ALA A 300 -3.65 0.90 -38.35
C ALA A 300 -3.87 0.33 -39.75
N VAL A 301 -3.06 0.77 -40.71
CA VAL A 301 -3.13 0.30 -42.10
C VAL A 301 -2.35 -1.00 -42.23
#